data_45a2ae74323e2d1304331dae6cc7ce33
#
_entry.id   45a2ae74323e2d1304331dae6cc7ce33
#
_cell.length_a   1.000
_cell.length_b   1.000
_cell.length_c   1.000
_cell.angle_alpha   90.00
_cell.angle_beta   90.00
_cell.angle_gamma   90.00
#
_symmetry.space_group_name_H-M   'P 1'
#
loop_
_entity.id
_entity.type
_entity.pdbx_description
1 polymer ?
#
loop_
_entity_poly.entity_id
_entity_poly.type
_entity_poly.pdbx_seq_one_letter_code
_entity_poly.pdbx_strand_id
1 'polypeptide(L)'
;TAVVAAYATMAAVHAGVGQVVDVSLLDSLFSFMGHNWAAYAADGTLQPRMGSELPYSVPRNAYETADGRWVALSASADTVAARVATMVGLGDDERLRSFAGRVAHRAELDAAVAAFIAERTLDEVLTAFDAADAAVAPIYSMADVAEDPHFVERDATVTVDGIAMPGLLARFSETPGRIRWA
;
A
#
# COMPACT_ATOMS: atom_id res chain seq x y z
N THR A 1 17.47 0.71 2.42
CA THR A 1 18.88 0.36 2.76
C THR A 1 19.08 0.24 4.26
N ALA A 2 18.71 1.26 5.09
CA ALA A 2 18.94 1.23 6.55
C ALA A 2 18.35 -0.04 7.23
N VAL A 3 17.14 -0.46 6.87
CA VAL A 3 16.51 -1.68 7.38
C VAL A 3 17.32 -2.92 6.96
N VAL A 4 17.81 -2.98 5.71
CA VAL A 4 18.65 -4.08 5.22
C VAL A 4 19.97 -4.14 6.02
N ALA A 5 20.61 -3.00 6.24
CA ALA A 5 21.83 -2.92 7.05
C ALA A 5 21.58 -3.36 8.51
N ALA A 6 20.46 -2.94 9.10
CA ALA A 6 20.11 -3.31 10.46
C ALA A 6 19.91 -4.84 10.61
N TYR A 7 19.10 -5.47 9.74
CA TYR A 7 18.92 -6.92 9.86
C TYR A 7 20.18 -7.71 9.52
N ALA A 8 21.01 -7.27 8.56
CA ALA A 8 22.29 -7.93 8.24
C ALA A 8 23.27 -7.82 9.39
N THR A 9 23.34 -6.67 10.07
CA THR A 9 24.12 -6.49 11.29
C THR A 9 23.64 -7.43 12.40
N MET A 10 22.32 -7.52 12.63
CA MET A 10 21.78 -8.45 13.63
C MET A 10 22.07 -9.92 13.30
N ALA A 11 22.06 -10.30 12.03
CA ALA A 11 22.46 -11.62 11.59
C ALA A 11 23.95 -11.90 11.90
N ALA A 12 24.84 -10.95 11.66
CA ALA A 12 26.25 -11.07 12.00
C ALA A 12 26.48 -11.17 13.53
N VAL A 13 25.76 -10.38 14.31
CA VAL A 13 25.80 -10.45 15.78
C VAL A 13 25.30 -11.83 16.27
N HIS A 14 24.20 -12.31 15.73
CA HIS A 14 23.65 -13.64 16.08
C HIS A 14 24.60 -14.78 15.73
N ALA A 15 25.30 -14.68 14.60
CA ALA A 15 26.30 -15.68 14.18
C ALA A 15 27.57 -15.66 15.07
N GLY A 16 27.79 -14.62 15.87
CA GLY A 16 28.96 -14.48 16.74
C GLY A 16 30.27 -14.26 15.98
N VAL A 17 30.21 -13.88 14.70
CA VAL A 17 31.39 -13.67 13.85
C VAL A 17 31.57 -12.17 13.55
N GLY A 18 32.67 -11.59 14.01
CA GLY A 18 33.07 -10.23 13.67
C GLY A 18 33.44 -10.16 12.17
N GLN A 19 32.74 -9.32 11.42
CA GLN A 19 32.92 -9.17 9.97
C GLN A 19 32.47 -7.80 9.48
N VAL A 20 32.90 -7.43 8.28
CA VAL A 20 32.37 -6.26 7.58
C VAL A 20 31.04 -6.64 6.93
N VAL A 21 30.03 -5.79 7.14
CA VAL A 21 28.73 -5.89 6.47
C VAL A 21 28.64 -4.77 5.44
N ASP A 22 28.78 -5.12 4.16
CA ASP A 22 28.64 -4.18 3.05
C ASP A 22 27.19 -4.21 2.53
N VAL A 23 26.54 -3.04 2.42
CA VAL A 23 25.16 -2.90 1.98
C VAL A 23 25.05 -1.75 0.99
N SER A 24 24.89 -2.08 -0.28
CA SER A 24 24.66 -1.12 -1.36
C SER A 24 23.27 -0.48 -1.26
N LEU A 25 23.22 0.84 -1.47
CA LEU A 25 21.97 1.58 -1.59
C LEU A 25 21.15 1.08 -2.79
N LEU A 26 21.81 0.89 -3.92
CA LEU A 26 21.17 0.48 -5.17
C LEU A 26 20.62 -0.95 -5.09
N ASP A 27 21.42 -1.89 -4.58
CA ASP A 27 21.01 -3.30 -4.49
C ASP A 27 19.86 -3.48 -3.51
N SER A 28 19.86 -2.73 -2.41
CA SER A 28 18.76 -2.71 -1.47
C SER A 28 17.44 -2.23 -2.12
N LEU A 29 17.49 -1.17 -2.94
CA LEU A 29 16.31 -0.71 -3.68
C LEU A 29 15.91 -1.70 -4.78
N PHE A 30 16.89 -2.22 -5.52
CA PHE A 30 16.67 -3.22 -6.59
C PHE A 30 15.95 -4.46 -6.06
N SER A 31 16.25 -4.92 -4.84
CA SER A 31 15.57 -6.08 -4.25
C SER A 31 14.06 -5.87 -4.06
N PHE A 32 13.59 -4.63 -3.92
CA PHE A 32 12.18 -4.28 -3.84
C PHE A 32 11.47 -4.18 -5.20
N MET A 33 12.21 -4.25 -6.33
CA MET A 33 11.60 -4.31 -7.67
C MET A 33 10.82 -5.61 -7.92
N GLY A 34 10.94 -6.58 -7.00
CA GLY A 34 10.17 -7.81 -7.01
C GLY A 34 10.44 -8.66 -8.27
N HIS A 35 9.36 -9.02 -8.96
CA HIS A 35 9.41 -9.92 -10.13
C HIS A 35 9.84 -9.24 -11.44
N ASN A 36 10.00 -7.91 -11.47
CA ASN A 36 10.29 -7.19 -12.72
C ASN A 36 11.57 -7.67 -13.39
N TRP A 37 12.64 -7.94 -12.61
CA TRP A 37 13.87 -8.51 -13.15
C TRP A 37 13.66 -9.94 -13.69
N ALA A 38 12.90 -10.77 -12.98
CA ALA A 38 12.62 -12.14 -13.42
C ALA A 38 11.81 -12.17 -14.72
N ALA A 39 10.81 -11.30 -14.87
CA ALA A 39 10.03 -11.16 -16.09
C ALA A 39 10.91 -10.71 -17.27
N TYR A 40 11.75 -9.69 -17.07
CA TYR A 40 12.68 -9.25 -18.10
C TYR A 40 13.67 -10.35 -18.51
N ALA A 41 14.22 -11.07 -17.55
CA ALA A 41 15.17 -12.16 -17.84
C ALA A 41 14.52 -13.36 -18.53
N ALA A 42 13.24 -13.62 -18.29
CA ALA A 42 12.51 -14.74 -18.86
C ALA A 42 12.07 -14.50 -20.33
N ASP A 43 11.53 -13.33 -20.61
CA ASP A 43 10.89 -13.04 -21.90
C ASP A 43 11.11 -11.61 -22.43
N GLY A 44 11.94 -10.81 -21.76
CA GLY A 44 12.23 -9.42 -22.16
C GLY A 44 11.14 -8.42 -21.78
N THR A 45 10.17 -8.80 -20.94
CA THR A 45 9.09 -7.93 -20.52
C THR A 45 9.62 -6.70 -19.77
N LEU A 46 9.34 -5.51 -20.30
CA LEU A 46 9.63 -4.24 -19.65
C LEU A 46 8.36 -3.65 -19.06
N GLN A 47 8.37 -3.47 -17.75
CA GLN A 47 7.24 -2.83 -17.07
C GLN A 47 7.15 -1.34 -17.45
N PRO A 48 6.03 -0.87 -18.04
CA PRO A 48 5.84 0.54 -18.33
C PRO A 48 5.61 1.36 -17.04
N ARG A 49 5.63 2.67 -17.17
CA ARG A 49 5.20 3.57 -16.09
C ARG A 49 3.67 3.54 -15.98
N MET A 50 3.15 3.19 -14.82
CA MET A 50 1.71 2.98 -14.59
C MET A 50 1.13 3.89 -13.50
N GLY A 51 1.90 4.86 -12.99
CA GLY A 51 1.42 5.69 -11.87
C GLY A 51 1.17 4.86 -10.61
N SER A 52 -0.04 4.93 -10.07
CA SER A 52 -0.47 4.17 -8.88
C SER A 52 -1.02 2.78 -9.20
N GLU A 53 -1.10 2.41 -10.48
CA GLU A 53 -1.56 1.09 -10.91
C GLU A 53 -0.47 0.01 -10.79
N LEU A 54 -0.90 -1.25 -10.83
CA LEU A 54 -0.02 -2.42 -10.95
C LEU A 54 -0.50 -3.35 -12.05
N PRO A 55 0.40 -4.02 -12.81
CA PRO A 55 0.00 -4.89 -13.90
C PRO A 55 -0.75 -6.15 -13.43
N TYR A 56 -0.49 -6.59 -12.22
CA TYR A 56 -1.01 -7.82 -11.62
C TYR A 56 -2.13 -7.58 -10.59
N SER A 57 -2.78 -6.41 -10.61
CA SER A 57 -3.93 -6.09 -9.75
C SER A 57 -4.87 -5.12 -10.46
N VAL A 58 -6.13 -5.51 -10.67
CA VAL A 58 -7.14 -4.71 -11.38
C VAL A 58 -8.54 -5.00 -10.79
N PRO A 59 -9.28 -3.96 -10.32
CA PRO A 59 -8.87 -2.55 -10.23
C PRO A 59 -7.89 -2.29 -9.09
N ARG A 60 -6.94 -1.40 -9.34
CA ARG A 60 -6.02 -0.87 -8.34
C ARG A 60 -5.48 0.47 -8.79
N ASN A 61 -5.78 1.50 -8.04
CA ASN A 61 -5.30 2.87 -8.27
C ASN A 61 -5.54 3.76 -7.04
N ALA A 62 -5.13 5.04 -7.14
CA ALA A 62 -5.50 6.10 -6.22
C ALA A 62 -6.48 7.04 -6.93
N TYR A 63 -7.52 7.48 -6.21
CA TYR A 63 -8.60 8.30 -6.76
C TYR A 63 -8.89 9.49 -5.86
N GLU A 64 -9.26 10.61 -6.47
CA GLU A 64 -9.67 11.82 -5.77
C GLU A 64 -11.20 11.82 -5.56
N THR A 65 -11.63 12.18 -4.36
CA THR A 65 -13.03 12.30 -3.97
C THR A 65 -13.56 13.70 -4.24
N ALA A 66 -14.90 13.90 -4.20
CA ALA A 66 -15.55 15.18 -4.46
C ALA A 66 -15.09 16.31 -3.51
N ASP A 67 -14.65 15.96 -2.30
CA ASP A 67 -14.14 16.88 -1.28
C ASP A 67 -12.61 17.07 -1.32
N GLY A 68 -11.95 16.63 -2.42
CA GLY A 68 -10.51 16.80 -2.63
C GLY A 68 -9.63 15.90 -1.76
N ARG A 69 -10.20 14.86 -1.16
CA ARG A 69 -9.47 13.83 -0.43
C ARG A 69 -9.07 12.72 -1.40
N TRP A 70 -8.19 11.83 -0.97
CA TRP A 70 -7.70 10.73 -1.80
C TRP A 70 -7.94 9.39 -1.13
N VAL A 71 -8.30 8.40 -1.94
CA VAL A 71 -8.43 7.01 -1.50
C VAL A 71 -7.57 6.09 -2.36
N ALA A 72 -7.11 5.00 -1.76
CA ALA A 72 -6.41 3.92 -2.44
C ALA A 72 -7.30 2.68 -2.47
N LEU A 73 -7.48 2.11 -3.65
CA LEU A 73 -8.21 0.87 -3.90
C LEU A 73 -7.25 -0.23 -4.33
N SER A 74 -7.48 -1.44 -3.82
CA SER A 74 -6.84 -2.67 -4.32
C SER A 74 -7.82 -3.83 -4.25
N ALA A 75 -8.43 -4.19 -5.38
CA ALA A 75 -9.40 -5.27 -5.49
C ALA A 75 -8.83 -6.42 -6.37
N SER A 76 -7.82 -7.12 -5.86
CA SER A 76 -7.08 -8.14 -6.63
C SER A 76 -7.83 -9.46 -6.77
N ALA A 77 -8.57 -9.89 -5.73
CA ALA A 77 -9.35 -11.13 -5.75
C ALA A 77 -10.56 -11.00 -6.69
N ASP A 78 -10.84 -12.02 -7.47
CA ASP A 78 -11.94 -12.00 -8.46
C ASP A 78 -13.30 -11.67 -7.82
N THR A 79 -13.57 -12.18 -6.62
CA THR A 79 -14.81 -11.90 -5.89
C THR A 79 -14.92 -10.44 -5.46
N VAL A 80 -13.83 -9.82 -5.02
CA VAL A 80 -13.78 -8.40 -4.64
C VAL A 80 -13.91 -7.51 -5.89
N ALA A 81 -13.17 -7.85 -6.95
CA ALA A 81 -13.25 -7.13 -8.22
C ALA A 81 -14.67 -7.16 -8.82
N ALA A 82 -15.37 -8.29 -8.73
CA ALA A 82 -16.75 -8.40 -9.18
C ALA A 82 -17.70 -7.51 -8.39
N ARG A 83 -17.53 -7.41 -7.05
CA ARG A 83 -18.33 -6.50 -6.22
C ARG A 83 -18.07 -5.02 -6.56
N VAL A 84 -16.80 -4.65 -6.77
CA VAL A 84 -16.47 -3.31 -7.24
C VAL A 84 -17.09 -3.03 -8.61
N ALA A 85 -16.97 -3.96 -9.58
CA ALA A 85 -17.58 -3.79 -10.89
C ALA A 85 -19.12 -3.61 -10.80
N THR A 86 -19.78 -4.39 -9.94
CA THR A 86 -21.23 -4.25 -9.69
C THR A 86 -21.57 -2.88 -9.11
N MET A 87 -20.80 -2.40 -8.13
CA MET A 87 -21.00 -1.11 -7.47
C MET A 87 -20.89 0.06 -8.45
N VAL A 88 -19.96 -0.02 -9.43
CA VAL A 88 -19.77 1.03 -10.44
C VAL A 88 -20.62 0.81 -11.71
N GLY A 89 -21.61 -0.10 -11.67
CA GLY A 89 -22.56 -0.31 -12.78
C GLY A 89 -22.06 -1.22 -13.91
N LEU A 90 -20.96 -1.95 -13.69
CA LEU A 90 -20.35 -2.86 -14.66
C LEU A 90 -20.48 -4.36 -14.26
N GLY A 91 -21.40 -4.69 -13.34
CA GLY A 91 -21.57 -6.04 -12.81
C GLY A 91 -21.98 -7.10 -13.84
N ASP A 92 -22.69 -6.70 -14.88
CA ASP A 92 -23.18 -7.60 -15.94
C ASP A 92 -22.17 -7.76 -17.11
N ASP A 93 -21.05 -7.05 -17.07
CA ASP A 93 -20.03 -7.14 -18.11
C ASP A 93 -19.19 -8.42 -17.97
N GLU A 94 -19.51 -9.41 -18.82
CA GLU A 94 -18.82 -10.70 -18.82
C GLU A 94 -17.32 -10.61 -19.08
N ARG A 95 -16.86 -9.54 -19.77
CA ARG A 95 -15.43 -9.30 -20.05
C ARG A 95 -14.63 -9.08 -18.75
N LEU A 96 -15.27 -8.58 -17.68
CA LEU A 96 -14.62 -8.27 -16.40
C LEU A 96 -14.60 -9.42 -15.40
N ARG A 97 -15.22 -10.56 -15.72
CA ARG A 97 -15.31 -11.73 -14.81
C ARG A 97 -13.95 -12.38 -14.53
N SER A 98 -13.03 -12.35 -15.48
CA SER A 98 -11.69 -12.91 -15.32
C SER A 98 -10.64 -11.84 -15.11
N PHE A 99 -9.54 -12.21 -14.45
CA PHE A 99 -8.40 -11.30 -14.31
C PHE A 99 -7.86 -10.83 -15.67
N ALA A 100 -7.70 -11.74 -16.63
CA ALA A 100 -7.22 -11.41 -17.99
C ALA A 100 -8.17 -10.42 -18.69
N GLY A 101 -9.47 -10.59 -18.54
CA GLY A 101 -10.47 -9.67 -19.08
C GLY A 101 -10.37 -8.28 -18.42
N ARG A 102 -10.24 -8.22 -17.11
CA ARG A 102 -10.04 -6.93 -16.39
C ARG A 102 -8.74 -6.23 -16.81
N VAL A 103 -7.66 -6.96 -17.03
CA VAL A 103 -6.42 -6.40 -17.56
C VAL A 103 -6.62 -5.82 -18.97
N ALA A 104 -7.31 -6.53 -19.85
CA ALA A 104 -7.61 -6.08 -21.21
C ALA A 104 -8.52 -4.84 -21.25
N HIS A 105 -9.44 -4.71 -20.29
CA HIS A 105 -10.42 -3.61 -20.17
C HIS A 105 -10.13 -2.70 -18.97
N ARG A 106 -8.87 -2.65 -18.52
CA ARG A 106 -8.42 -1.87 -17.35
C ARG A 106 -8.90 -0.43 -17.38
N ALA A 107 -8.69 0.27 -18.50
CA ALA A 107 -9.02 1.68 -18.62
C ALA A 107 -10.52 1.95 -18.45
N GLU A 108 -11.40 1.06 -18.96
CA GLU A 108 -12.86 1.18 -18.81
C GLU A 108 -13.27 1.01 -17.33
N LEU A 109 -12.73 -0.01 -16.68
CA LEU A 109 -13.02 -0.29 -15.27
C LEU A 109 -12.47 0.82 -14.35
N ASP A 110 -11.24 1.26 -14.59
CA ASP A 110 -10.61 2.32 -13.82
C ASP A 110 -11.38 3.65 -13.96
N ALA A 111 -11.79 4.01 -15.18
CA ALA A 111 -12.61 5.19 -15.44
C ALA A 111 -13.98 5.15 -14.72
N ALA A 112 -14.63 3.99 -14.68
CA ALA A 112 -15.89 3.82 -13.96
C ALA A 112 -15.71 3.96 -12.44
N VAL A 113 -14.65 3.38 -11.90
CA VAL A 113 -14.30 3.53 -10.48
C VAL A 113 -13.95 4.99 -10.16
N ALA A 114 -13.15 5.65 -11.00
CA ALA A 114 -12.79 7.05 -10.82
C ALA A 114 -14.04 7.96 -10.83
N ALA A 115 -14.95 7.76 -11.78
CA ALA A 115 -16.21 8.51 -11.85
C ALA A 115 -17.08 8.30 -10.61
N PHE A 116 -17.22 7.05 -10.16
CA PHE A 116 -18.00 6.72 -8.96
C PHE A 116 -17.45 7.43 -7.71
N ILE A 117 -16.13 7.48 -7.56
CA ILE A 117 -15.45 8.08 -6.41
C ILE A 117 -15.49 9.62 -6.50
N ALA A 118 -15.26 10.20 -7.67
CA ALA A 118 -15.22 11.65 -7.88
C ALA A 118 -16.55 12.36 -7.59
N GLU A 119 -17.67 11.65 -7.61
CA GLU A 119 -19.00 12.19 -7.30
C GLU A 119 -19.35 12.13 -5.80
N ARG A 120 -18.46 11.62 -4.95
CA ARG A 120 -18.73 11.31 -3.53
C ARG A 120 -17.67 11.90 -2.62
N THR A 121 -18.06 12.28 -1.42
CA THR A 121 -17.13 12.64 -0.35
C THR A 121 -16.36 11.39 0.14
N LEU A 122 -15.28 11.59 0.87
CA LEU A 122 -14.51 10.49 1.46
C LEU A 122 -15.39 9.55 2.27
N ASP A 123 -16.23 10.09 3.16
CA ASP A 123 -17.09 9.28 4.05
C ASP A 123 -18.14 8.48 3.27
N GLU A 124 -18.70 9.07 2.20
CA GLU A 124 -19.63 8.37 1.31
C GLU A 124 -18.94 7.24 0.55
N VAL A 125 -17.70 7.45 0.09
CA VAL A 125 -16.90 6.40 -0.56
C VAL A 125 -16.61 5.27 0.41
N LEU A 126 -16.12 5.56 1.61
CA LEU A 126 -15.82 4.54 2.61
C LEU A 126 -17.07 3.72 2.96
N THR A 127 -18.21 4.39 3.16
CA THR A 127 -19.49 3.74 3.44
C THR A 127 -19.95 2.83 2.30
N ALA A 128 -19.84 3.29 1.05
CA ALA A 128 -20.23 2.51 -0.12
C ALA A 128 -19.38 1.26 -0.33
N PHE A 129 -18.06 1.38 -0.12
CA PHE A 129 -17.15 0.25 -0.24
C PHE A 129 -17.31 -0.75 0.89
N ASP A 130 -17.55 -0.30 2.12
CA ASP A 130 -17.85 -1.18 3.25
C ASP A 130 -19.14 -1.97 3.01
N ALA A 131 -20.21 -1.31 2.54
CA ALA A 131 -21.47 -1.95 2.19
C ALA A 131 -21.33 -2.98 1.05
N ALA A 132 -20.37 -2.79 0.14
CA ALA A 132 -20.03 -3.71 -0.93
C ALA A 132 -19.06 -4.83 -0.49
N ASP A 133 -18.63 -4.86 0.77
CA ASP A 133 -17.56 -5.73 1.28
C ASP A 133 -16.31 -5.69 0.39
N ALA A 134 -15.90 -4.46 0.04
CA ALA A 134 -14.73 -4.17 -0.80
C ALA A 134 -13.82 -3.17 -0.07
N ALA A 135 -12.55 -3.52 0.05
CA ALA A 135 -11.60 -2.70 0.80
C ALA A 135 -11.17 -1.46 -0.01
N VAL A 136 -11.34 -0.31 0.59
CA VAL A 136 -10.74 0.97 0.18
C VAL A 136 -10.18 1.65 1.42
N ALA A 137 -9.11 2.42 1.28
CA ALA A 137 -8.52 3.14 2.41
C ALA A 137 -8.25 4.60 2.04
N PRO A 138 -8.44 5.55 2.97
CA PRO A 138 -8.05 6.93 2.75
C PRO A 138 -6.52 7.03 2.64
N ILE A 139 -6.04 7.95 1.81
CA ILE A 139 -4.63 8.34 1.78
C ILE A 139 -4.48 9.49 2.76
N TYR A 140 -3.81 9.22 3.87
CA TYR A 140 -3.68 10.14 4.99
C TYR A 140 -2.63 11.22 4.76
N SER A 141 -2.96 12.44 5.17
CA SER A 141 -2.00 13.49 5.49
C SER A 141 -1.42 13.28 6.90
N MET A 142 -0.41 14.05 7.28
CA MET A 142 0.11 14.01 8.65
C MET A 142 -0.91 14.52 9.68
N ALA A 143 -1.83 15.40 9.28
CA ALA A 143 -2.92 15.82 10.16
C ALA A 143 -3.89 14.66 10.46
N ASP A 144 -4.24 13.87 9.45
CA ASP A 144 -5.08 12.68 9.61
C ASP A 144 -4.40 11.65 10.54
N VAL A 145 -3.11 11.41 10.36
CA VAL A 145 -2.33 10.50 11.23
C VAL A 145 -2.34 10.96 12.68
N ALA A 146 -2.28 12.27 12.93
CA ALA A 146 -2.25 12.81 14.29
C ALA A 146 -3.57 12.60 15.05
N GLU A 147 -4.69 12.51 14.34
CA GLU A 147 -6.04 12.41 14.92
C GLU A 147 -6.63 10.98 14.84
N ASP A 148 -6.04 10.10 14.01
CA ASP A 148 -6.57 8.76 13.81
C ASP A 148 -6.42 7.89 15.07
N PRO A 149 -7.50 7.30 15.57
CA PRO A 149 -7.51 6.50 16.80
C PRO A 149 -6.50 5.34 16.79
N HIS A 150 -6.27 4.71 15.63
CA HIS A 150 -5.31 3.62 15.52
C HIS A 150 -3.89 4.07 15.84
N PHE A 151 -3.47 5.24 15.34
CA PHE A 151 -2.13 5.79 15.60
C PHE A 151 -2.01 6.27 17.04
N VAL A 152 -3.08 6.88 17.59
CA VAL A 152 -3.13 7.35 18.98
C VAL A 152 -3.04 6.17 19.95
N GLU A 153 -3.90 5.16 19.81
CA GLU A 153 -3.93 3.99 20.70
C GLU A 153 -2.65 3.15 20.65
N ARG A 154 -1.93 3.21 19.53
CA ARG A 154 -0.68 2.49 19.36
C ARG A 154 0.56 3.27 19.77
N ASP A 155 0.42 4.50 20.29
CA ASP A 155 1.56 5.40 20.52
C ASP A 155 2.49 5.47 19.31
N ALA A 156 1.89 5.51 18.10
CA ALA A 156 2.66 5.55 16.85
C ALA A 156 3.39 6.89 16.68
N THR A 157 2.96 7.91 17.43
CA THR A 157 3.64 9.19 17.59
C THR A 157 3.90 9.44 19.08
N VAL A 158 5.07 9.96 19.41
CA VAL A 158 5.46 10.27 20.80
C VAL A 158 6.10 11.65 20.86
N THR A 159 6.11 12.25 22.06
CA THR A 159 6.84 13.51 22.29
C THR A 159 7.95 13.24 23.30
N VAL A 160 9.18 13.50 22.92
CA VAL A 160 10.38 13.36 23.78
C VAL A 160 11.12 14.69 23.76
N ASP A 161 11.43 15.21 24.92
CA ASP A 161 12.10 16.51 25.08
C ASP A 161 11.40 17.68 24.33
N GLY A 162 10.07 17.61 24.20
CA GLY A 162 9.28 18.60 23.46
C GLY A 162 9.26 18.42 21.94
N ILE A 163 9.90 17.39 21.40
CA ILE A 163 9.94 17.06 19.97
C ILE A 163 8.99 15.92 19.68
N ALA A 164 8.00 16.17 18.80
CA ALA A 164 7.11 15.13 18.29
C ALA A 164 7.85 14.28 17.23
N MET A 165 7.77 12.97 17.37
CA MET A 165 8.46 12.03 16.49
C MET A 165 7.69 10.70 16.36
N PRO A 166 7.98 9.87 15.35
CA PRO A 166 7.46 8.51 15.30
C PRO A 166 7.89 7.70 16.53
N GLY A 167 6.96 6.93 17.08
CA GLY A 167 7.20 6.00 18.17
C GLY A 167 7.95 4.74 17.74
N LEU A 168 8.11 3.79 18.66
CA LEU A 168 8.75 2.52 18.38
C LEU A 168 7.82 1.63 17.56
N LEU A 169 8.32 1.10 16.44
CA LEU A 169 7.55 0.28 15.51
C LEU A 169 7.24 -1.12 16.07
N ALA A 170 8.19 -1.70 16.82
CA ALA A 170 8.06 -3.03 17.38
C ALA A 170 7.83 -2.96 18.91
N ARG A 171 6.87 -3.77 19.38
CA ARG A 171 6.57 -3.93 20.80
C ARG A 171 6.99 -5.33 21.24
N PHE A 172 7.93 -5.41 22.17
CA PHE A 172 8.38 -6.66 22.77
C PHE A 172 7.72 -6.83 24.14
N SER A 173 7.09 -7.98 24.39
CA SER A 173 6.40 -8.25 25.64
C SER A 173 7.33 -8.29 26.85
N GLU A 174 8.51 -8.92 26.67
CA GLU A 174 9.47 -9.15 27.75
C GLU A 174 10.59 -8.09 27.81
N THR A 175 10.93 -7.49 26.68
CA THR A 175 12.02 -6.51 26.57
C THR A 175 11.57 -5.26 25.82
N PRO A 176 10.62 -4.48 26.39
CA PRO A 176 10.07 -3.31 25.71
C PRO A 176 11.17 -2.29 25.42
N GLY A 177 11.17 -1.79 24.19
CA GLY A 177 12.06 -0.70 23.80
C GLY A 177 11.71 0.61 24.49
N ARG A 178 12.66 1.54 24.55
CA ARG A 178 12.46 2.89 25.09
C ARG A 178 13.22 3.92 24.27
N ILE A 179 12.55 5.03 23.94
CA ILE A 179 13.22 6.23 23.43
C ILE A 179 13.69 7.00 24.65
N ARG A 180 14.98 7.31 24.74
CA ARG A 180 15.61 7.92 25.93
C ARG A 180 15.96 9.39 25.72
N TRP A 181 16.07 9.83 24.48
CA TRP A 181 16.37 11.21 24.07
C TRP A 181 15.82 11.45 22.67
N ALA A 182 15.58 12.71 22.30
CA ALA A 182 15.24 13.15 20.95
C ALA A 182 16.48 13.40 20.10
#